data_e5cc16d69ea7801eabd833585ff09b9b
#
_entry.id   e5cc16d69ea7801eabd833585ff09b9b
#
_cell.length_a   1.000
_cell.length_b   1.000
_cell.length_c   1.000
_cell.angle_alpha   90.00
_cell.angle_beta   90.00
_cell.angle_gamma   90.00
#
_symmetry.space_group_name_H-M   'P 1'
#
loop_
_entity.id
_entity.type
_entity.pdbx_description
1 polymer ?
#
loop_
_entity_poly.entity_id
_entity_poly.type
_entity_poly.pdbx_seq_one_letter_code
_entity_poly.pdbx_strand_id
1 'polypeptide(L)'
;SDAFQLTESERKERLPSGRQTVINNRVGWARTYLNKAGLLVIPERGMVQITDRGRDALHNGPDRITVRWLKQFPEFERFHTHTPKDKADDNQDMADDLDQTTPDERLAEAHQSLMEALADEILTLVRQASPQFFEQLVVDLMLAMGYGGSRKEAGQATQLTNDDGIDGTIKEDKLGLDVIYLQAKRWANTVHRPEIDKFIGALTRQGARKGVFITTSDFSPGAREAANGLSMKVVLLDGRELAQLMVENNLGVSIKQVYEVKQIDSDYFSEE
;
A
#
# COMPACT_ATOMS: atom_id res chain seq x y z
N SER A 1 4.34 -12.20 -23.49
CA SER A 1 4.77 -10.83 -23.15
C SER A 1 5.22 -10.04 -24.37
N ASP A 2 5.88 -10.70 -25.33
CA ASP A 2 6.39 -10.02 -26.55
C ASP A 2 5.25 -9.57 -27.49
N ALA A 3 4.14 -10.32 -27.52
CA ALA A 3 2.94 -9.96 -28.29
C ALA A 3 2.27 -8.63 -27.83
N PHE A 4 2.47 -8.23 -26.59
CA PHE A 4 1.90 -6.99 -26.03
C PHE A 4 2.91 -5.84 -25.95
N GLN A 5 4.15 -6.04 -26.43
CA GLN A 5 5.23 -5.04 -26.41
C GLN A 5 5.46 -4.37 -25.03
N LEU A 6 5.27 -5.13 -23.95
CA LEU A 6 5.40 -4.62 -22.59
C LEU A 6 6.85 -4.24 -22.29
N THR A 7 7.03 -3.09 -21.69
CA THR A 7 8.32 -2.65 -21.13
C THR A 7 8.75 -3.55 -19.97
N GLU A 8 10.03 -3.50 -19.61
CA GLU A 8 10.53 -4.24 -18.43
C GLU A 8 9.85 -3.81 -17.12
N SER A 9 9.50 -2.55 -17.00
CA SER A 9 8.78 -2.02 -15.84
C SER A 9 7.39 -2.63 -15.72
N GLU A 10 6.60 -2.60 -16.80
CA GLU A 10 5.24 -3.18 -16.85
C GLU A 10 5.23 -4.69 -16.63
N ARG A 11 6.28 -5.40 -17.06
CA ARG A 11 6.43 -6.86 -16.79
C ARG A 11 6.66 -7.17 -15.31
N LYS A 12 7.31 -6.25 -14.58
CA LYS A 12 7.67 -6.40 -13.16
C LYS A 12 6.64 -5.77 -12.23
N GLU A 13 5.71 -4.97 -12.75
CA GLU A 13 4.66 -4.34 -11.97
C GLU A 13 3.83 -5.39 -11.22
N ARG A 14 3.69 -5.20 -9.91
CA ARG A 14 2.98 -6.14 -9.04
C ARG A 14 1.66 -5.55 -8.56
N LEU A 15 0.71 -6.43 -8.28
CA LEU A 15 -0.48 -6.05 -7.52
C LEU A 15 -0.06 -5.51 -6.14
N PRO A 16 -0.88 -4.65 -5.51
CA PRO A 16 -0.62 -4.13 -4.17
C PRO A 16 -0.33 -5.21 -3.11
N SER A 17 -0.88 -6.41 -3.29
CA SER A 17 -0.58 -7.59 -2.46
C SER A 17 0.87 -8.09 -2.57
N GLY A 18 1.64 -7.64 -3.57
CA GLY A 18 3.00 -8.07 -3.86
C GLY A 18 3.17 -9.52 -4.33
N ARG A 19 2.09 -10.34 -4.34
CA ARG A 19 2.17 -11.79 -4.56
C ARG A 19 2.36 -12.18 -6.02
N GLN A 20 1.78 -11.43 -6.95
CA GLN A 20 1.90 -11.71 -8.39
C GLN A 20 2.00 -10.42 -9.20
N THR A 21 2.48 -10.54 -10.45
CA THR A 21 2.52 -9.40 -11.36
C THR A 21 1.13 -9.12 -11.93
N VAL A 22 0.87 -7.85 -12.25
CA VAL A 22 -0.39 -7.40 -12.88
C VAL A 22 -0.66 -8.19 -14.16
N ILE A 23 0.35 -8.38 -15.02
CA ILE A 23 0.18 -9.13 -16.27
C ILE A 23 -0.20 -10.60 -16.01
N ASN A 24 0.42 -11.28 -15.04
CA ASN A 24 0.07 -12.67 -14.74
C ASN A 24 -1.35 -12.78 -14.18
N ASN A 25 -1.78 -11.83 -13.37
CA ASN A 25 -3.14 -11.74 -12.87
C ASN A 25 -4.14 -11.57 -14.03
N ARG A 26 -3.92 -10.59 -14.90
CA ARG A 26 -4.78 -10.33 -16.06
C ARG A 26 -4.87 -11.54 -17.03
N VAL A 27 -3.75 -12.18 -17.31
CA VAL A 27 -3.74 -13.42 -18.12
C VAL A 27 -4.52 -14.55 -17.42
N GLY A 28 -4.37 -14.70 -16.11
CA GLY A 28 -5.13 -15.67 -15.31
C GLY A 28 -6.64 -15.44 -15.42
N TRP A 29 -7.09 -14.20 -15.24
CA TRP A 29 -8.50 -13.83 -15.35
C TRP A 29 -9.02 -13.96 -16.77
N ALA A 30 -8.27 -13.55 -17.79
CA ALA A 30 -8.63 -13.74 -19.19
C ALA A 30 -8.87 -15.23 -19.50
N ARG A 31 -7.96 -16.12 -19.06
CA ARG A 31 -8.13 -17.57 -19.17
C ARG A 31 -9.42 -18.04 -18.47
N THR A 32 -9.69 -17.58 -17.27
CA THR A 32 -10.90 -17.94 -16.52
C THR A 32 -12.15 -17.49 -17.26
N TYR A 33 -12.20 -16.27 -17.75
CA TYR A 33 -13.36 -15.72 -18.46
C TYR A 33 -13.62 -16.44 -19.79
N LEU A 34 -12.57 -16.67 -20.56
CA LEU A 34 -12.69 -17.41 -21.84
C LEU A 34 -13.13 -18.88 -21.61
N ASN A 35 -12.66 -19.51 -20.53
CA ASN A 35 -13.11 -20.84 -20.15
C ASN A 35 -14.59 -20.84 -19.74
N LYS A 36 -15.03 -19.87 -18.91
CA LYS A 36 -16.44 -19.72 -18.50
C LYS A 36 -17.39 -19.41 -19.67
N ALA A 37 -16.89 -18.74 -20.71
CA ALA A 37 -17.63 -18.51 -21.95
C ALA A 37 -17.63 -19.73 -22.90
N GLY A 38 -16.90 -20.80 -22.55
CA GLY A 38 -16.77 -22.00 -23.39
C GLY A 38 -15.90 -21.78 -24.65
N LEU A 39 -15.05 -20.76 -24.66
CA LEU A 39 -14.10 -20.49 -25.74
C LEU A 39 -12.80 -21.27 -25.57
N LEU A 40 -12.47 -21.59 -24.32
CA LEU A 40 -11.34 -22.43 -23.93
C LEU A 40 -11.82 -23.58 -23.05
N VAL A 41 -11.08 -24.68 -23.05
CA VAL A 41 -11.17 -25.76 -22.05
C VAL A 41 -9.80 -25.98 -21.42
N ILE A 42 -9.80 -26.48 -20.20
CA ILE A 42 -8.59 -26.84 -19.43
C ILE A 42 -8.68 -28.35 -19.17
N PRO A 43 -8.22 -29.20 -20.11
CA PRO A 43 -8.33 -30.65 -19.96
C PRO A 43 -7.46 -31.18 -18.82
N GLU A 44 -6.29 -30.58 -18.61
CA GLU A 44 -5.33 -30.99 -17.58
C GLU A 44 -4.61 -29.76 -17.01
N ARG A 45 -3.95 -29.93 -15.86
CA ARG A 45 -3.15 -28.89 -15.22
C ARG A 45 -2.09 -28.33 -16.19
N GLY A 46 -2.12 -27.02 -16.41
CA GLY A 46 -1.17 -26.33 -17.30
C GLY A 46 -1.51 -26.41 -18.78
N MET A 47 -2.49 -27.21 -19.18
CA MET A 47 -2.96 -27.28 -20.58
C MET A 47 -4.18 -26.40 -20.80
N VAL A 48 -4.15 -25.61 -21.86
CA VAL A 48 -5.27 -24.80 -22.33
C VAL A 48 -5.52 -25.13 -23.79
N GLN A 49 -6.73 -25.48 -24.13
CA GLN A 49 -7.12 -25.86 -25.48
C GLN A 49 -8.27 -24.95 -25.95
N ILE A 50 -8.15 -24.44 -27.17
CA ILE A 50 -9.22 -23.68 -27.83
C ILE A 50 -10.34 -24.61 -28.28
N THR A 51 -11.60 -24.24 -28.03
CA THR A 51 -12.77 -24.97 -28.51
C THR A 51 -13.13 -24.56 -29.94
N ASP A 52 -14.10 -25.28 -30.57
CA ASP A 52 -14.64 -24.85 -31.87
C ASP A 52 -15.30 -23.49 -31.78
N ARG A 53 -16.04 -23.20 -30.68
CA ARG A 53 -16.59 -21.88 -30.38
C ARG A 53 -15.48 -20.83 -30.26
N GLY A 54 -14.36 -21.17 -29.64
CA GLY A 54 -13.21 -20.30 -29.52
C GLY A 54 -12.55 -20.00 -30.88
N ARG A 55 -12.44 -21.00 -31.76
CA ARG A 55 -11.95 -20.82 -33.12
C ARG A 55 -12.87 -19.93 -33.96
N ASP A 56 -14.18 -20.14 -33.85
CA ASP A 56 -15.17 -19.28 -34.50
C ASP A 56 -15.06 -17.82 -33.99
N ALA A 57 -14.92 -17.62 -32.70
CA ALA A 57 -14.71 -16.29 -32.10
C ALA A 57 -13.43 -15.60 -32.61
N LEU A 58 -12.36 -16.33 -32.91
CA LEU A 58 -11.14 -15.78 -33.48
C LEU A 58 -11.32 -15.37 -34.98
N HIS A 59 -12.19 -16.05 -35.74
CA HIS A 59 -12.39 -15.77 -37.16
C HIS A 59 -13.48 -14.73 -37.40
N ASN A 60 -14.55 -14.76 -36.61
CA ASN A 60 -15.76 -13.99 -36.83
C ASN A 60 -16.08 -13.02 -35.70
N GLY A 61 -15.30 -13.02 -34.62
CA GLY A 61 -15.49 -12.15 -33.46
C GLY A 61 -14.86 -10.77 -33.64
N PRO A 62 -14.96 -9.92 -32.63
CA PRO A 62 -14.35 -8.59 -32.63
C PRO A 62 -12.82 -8.69 -32.51
N ASP A 63 -12.10 -7.67 -32.95
CA ASP A 63 -10.63 -7.56 -32.78
C ASP A 63 -10.22 -7.62 -31.33
N ARG A 64 -11.08 -7.17 -30.42
CA ARG A 64 -10.89 -7.22 -28.96
C ARG A 64 -12.08 -7.90 -28.30
N ILE A 65 -11.80 -9.01 -27.61
CA ILE A 65 -12.79 -9.70 -26.76
C ILE A 65 -12.89 -8.95 -25.43
N THR A 66 -14.07 -8.40 -25.16
CA THR A 66 -14.39 -7.67 -23.92
C THR A 66 -15.35 -8.49 -23.05
N VAL A 67 -15.45 -8.15 -21.75
CA VAL A 67 -16.43 -8.76 -20.85
C VAL A 67 -17.86 -8.54 -21.37
N ARG A 68 -18.15 -7.37 -21.93
CA ARG A 68 -19.45 -7.07 -22.57
C ARG A 68 -19.76 -8.05 -23.71
N TRP A 69 -18.78 -8.33 -24.57
CA TRP A 69 -18.94 -9.28 -25.66
C TRP A 69 -19.12 -10.73 -25.14
N LEU A 70 -18.44 -11.08 -24.03
CA LEU A 70 -18.56 -12.41 -23.41
C LEU A 70 -19.95 -12.65 -22.79
N LYS A 71 -20.68 -11.61 -22.38
CA LYS A 71 -22.04 -11.73 -21.82
C LYS A 71 -23.07 -12.31 -22.79
N GLN A 72 -22.81 -12.37 -24.10
CA GLN A 72 -23.67 -13.09 -25.05
C GLN A 72 -23.73 -14.61 -24.80
N PHE A 73 -22.73 -15.16 -24.12
CA PHE A 73 -22.69 -16.59 -23.78
C PHE A 73 -23.40 -16.83 -22.43
N PRO A 74 -24.50 -17.62 -22.41
CA PRO A 74 -25.31 -17.81 -21.20
C PRO A 74 -24.53 -18.37 -20.02
N GLU A 75 -23.50 -19.20 -20.28
CA GLU A 75 -22.63 -19.77 -19.27
C GLU A 75 -21.79 -18.70 -18.58
N PHE A 76 -21.28 -17.75 -19.34
CA PHE A 76 -20.53 -16.62 -18.83
C PHE A 76 -21.43 -15.62 -18.12
N GLU A 77 -22.59 -15.33 -18.66
CA GLU A 77 -23.56 -14.43 -18.05
C GLU A 77 -23.99 -14.94 -16.66
N ARG A 78 -24.31 -16.23 -16.55
CA ARG A 78 -24.61 -16.86 -15.24
C ARG A 78 -23.45 -16.75 -14.26
N PHE A 79 -22.22 -16.97 -14.68
CA PHE A 79 -21.03 -16.79 -13.85
C PHE A 79 -20.87 -15.34 -13.40
N HIS A 80 -21.07 -14.39 -14.31
CA HIS A 80 -20.87 -12.97 -14.02
C HIS A 80 -22.01 -12.36 -13.18
N THR A 81 -23.25 -12.83 -13.30
CA THR A 81 -24.40 -12.31 -12.54
C THR A 81 -24.47 -12.82 -11.09
N HIS A 82 -23.69 -13.85 -10.73
CA HIS A 82 -23.51 -14.26 -9.33
C HIS A 82 -22.60 -13.29 -8.54
N THR A 83 -21.95 -12.37 -9.21
CA THR A 83 -21.29 -11.23 -8.55
C THR A 83 -22.37 -10.23 -8.18
N PRO A 84 -22.49 -9.76 -6.91
CA PRO A 84 -23.51 -8.80 -6.51
C PRO A 84 -23.50 -7.60 -7.47
N LYS A 85 -24.66 -7.29 -8.05
CA LYS A 85 -24.81 -6.07 -8.85
C LYS A 85 -24.63 -4.89 -7.91
N ASP A 86 -23.51 -4.21 -8.00
CA ASP A 86 -23.48 -2.82 -7.63
C ASP A 86 -24.54 -2.12 -8.47
N LYS A 87 -25.50 -1.51 -7.80
CA LYS A 87 -26.46 -0.58 -8.40
C LYS A 87 -25.65 0.69 -8.75
N ALA A 88 -24.85 0.59 -9.78
CA ALA A 88 -24.18 1.75 -10.36
C ALA A 88 -25.10 2.30 -11.46
N ASP A 89 -25.40 3.57 -11.30
CA ASP A 89 -26.09 4.42 -12.26
C ASP A 89 -25.62 4.20 -13.70
N ASP A 90 -26.54 4.47 -14.63
CA ASP A 90 -26.45 4.46 -16.10
C ASP A 90 -25.39 5.42 -16.68
N ASN A 91 -24.16 5.44 -16.14
CA ASN A 91 -23.02 6.14 -16.73
C ASN A 91 -22.21 5.15 -17.59
N GLN A 92 -22.47 5.19 -18.89
CA GLN A 92 -21.85 4.33 -19.90
C GLN A 92 -20.31 4.39 -19.92
N ASP A 93 -19.72 5.53 -19.54
CA ASP A 93 -18.26 5.72 -19.52
C ASP A 93 -17.58 5.01 -18.31
N MET A 94 -18.29 4.88 -17.18
CA MET A 94 -17.78 4.13 -16.01
C MET A 94 -17.85 2.60 -16.19
N ALA A 95 -18.76 2.10 -17.03
CA ALA A 95 -18.91 0.66 -17.27
C ALA A 95 -17.74 0.10 -18.13
N ASP A 96 -17.15 0.88 -19.02
CA ASP A 96 -16.02 0.47 -19.84
C ASP A 96 -14.70 0.39 -19.02
N ASP A 97 -14.54 1.19 -17.99
CA ASP A 97 -13.37 1.17 -17.10
C ASP A 97 -13.41 -0.03 -16.12
N LEU A 98 -14.58 -0.38 -15.63
CA LEU A 98 -14.82 -1.59 -14.81
C LEU A 98 -14.56 -2.89 -15.57
N ASP A 99 -14.68 -2.88 -16.91
CA ASP A 99 -14.39 -4.03 -17.77
C ASP A 99 -12.89 -4.25 -18.02
N GLN A 100 -12.01 -3.29 -17.65
CA GLN A 100 -10.56 -3.36 -17.86
C GLN A 100 -9.80 -3.87 -16.63
N THR A 101 -10.39 -3.84 -15.43
CA THR A 101 -9.76 -4.27 -14.19
C THR A 101 -10.25 -5.66 -13.76
N THR A 102 -9.33 -6.46 -13.22
CA THR A 102 -9.67 -7.79 -12.67
C THR A 102 -10.32 -7.66 -11.28
N PRO A 103 -11.05 -8.70 -10.80
CA PRO A 103 -11.56 -8.71 -9.42
C PRO A 103 -10.47 -8.50 -8.36
N ASP A 104 -9.27 -9.04 -8.55
CA ASP A 104 -8.16 -8.84 -7.63
C ASP A 104 -7.65 -7.39 -7.64
N GLU A 105 -7.56 -6.76 -8.82
CA GLU A 105 -7.21 -5.34 -8.94
C GLU A 105 -8.24 -4.47 -8.22
N ARG A 106 -9.53 -4.69 -8.47
CA ARG A 106 -10.62 -3.95 -7.80
C ARG A 106 -10.62 -4.12 -6.29
N LEU A 107 -10.34 -5.33 -5.79
CA LEU A 107 -10.22 -5.58 -4.34
C LEU A 107 -9.04 -4.81 -3.76
N ALA A 108 -7.91 -4.81 -4.44
CA ALA A 108 -6.71 -4.09 -4.00
C ALA A 108 -6.93 -2.57 -4.01
N GLU A 109 -7.56 -2.02 -5.05
CA GLU A 109 -7.91 -0.60 -5.16
C GLU A 109 -8.90 -0.17 -4.07
N ALA A 110 -9.95 -0.97 -3.85
CA ALA A 110 -10.93 -0.70 -2.78
C ALA A 110 -10.26 -0.73 -1.39
N HIS A 111 -9.39 -1.71 -1.13
CA HIS A 111 -8.63 -1.78 0.10
C HIS A 111 -7.72 -0.57 0.27
N GLN A 112 -6.97 -0.19 -0.78
CA GLN A 112 -6.10 0.99 -0.76
C GLN A 112 -6.88 2.26 -0.45
N SER A 113 -8.04 2.46 -1.09
CA SER A 113 -8.90 3.62 -0.85
C SER A 113 -9.42 3.67 0.59
N LEU A 114 -9.75 2.52 1.19
CA LEU A 114 -10.15 2.43 2.59
C LEU A 114 -8.99 2.82 3.54
N MET A 115 -7.77 2.36 3.25
CA MET A 115 -6.58 2.68 4.06
C MET A 115 -6.22 4.17 3.95
N GLU A 116 -6.31 4.75 2.75
CA GLU A 116 -6.07 6.19 2.53
C GLU A 116 -7.11 7.05 3.27
N ALA A 117 -8.39 6.72 3.17
CA ALA A 117 -9.44 7.41 3.91
C ALA A 117 -9.24 7.33 5.44
N LEU A 118 -8.85 6.15 5.93
CA LEU A 118 -8.53 5.95 7.35
C LEU A 118 -7.31 6.79 7.78
N ALA A 119 -6.26 6.84 6.95
CA ALA A 119 -5.08 7.65 7.22
C ALA A 119 -5.41 9.16 7.28
N ASP A 120 -6.27 9.65 6.39
CA ASP A 120 -6.74 11.05 6.40
C ASP A 120 -7.55 11.36 7.67
N GLU A 121 -8.41 10.44 8.12
CA GLU A 121 -9.15 10.58 9.37
C GLU A 121 -8.20 10.61 10.58
N ILE A 122 -7.24 9.70 10.65
CA ILE A 122 -6.21 9.67 11.70
C ILE A 122 -5.45 11.00 11.74
N LEU A 123 -4.98 11.48 10.58
CA LEU A 123 -4.23 12.74 10.52
C LEU A 123 -5.06 13.92 11.04
N THR A 124 -6.37 13.92 10.76
CA THR A 124 -7.29 14.92 11.28
C THR A 124 -7.36 14.88 12.81
N LEU A 125 -7.48 13.70 13.40
CA LEU A 125 -7.50 13.51 14.86
C LEU A 125 -6.17 13.91 15.51
N VAL A 126 -5.04 13.52 14.90
CA VAL A 126 -3.70 13.86 15.39
C VAL A 126 -3.46 15.38 15.37
N ARG A 127 -3.96 16.08 14.35
CA ARG A 127 -3.89 17.55 14.27
C ARG A 127 -4.69 18.25 15.36
N GLN A 128 -5.75 17.65 15.87
CA GLN A 128 -6.60 18.17 16.95
C GLN A 128 -6.05 17.85 18.34
N ALA A 129 -5.19 16.86 18.46
CA ALA A 129 -4.62 16.41 19.72
C ALA A 129 -3.70 17.49 20.36
N SER A 130 -3.37 17.33 21.65
CA SER A 130 -2.40 18.22 22.32
C SER A 130 -0.96 18.01 21.80
N PRO A 131 -0.08 19.01 21.88
CA PRO A 131 1.34 18.83 21.55
C PRO A 131 1.99 17.67 22.33
N GLN A 132 1.73 17.57 23.62
CA GLN A 132 2.26 16.48 24.48
C GLN A 132 1.78 15.10 24.02
N PHE A 133 0.50 14.98 23.63
CA PHE A 133 -0.01 13.75 23.06
C PHE A 133 0.70 13.41 21.75
N PHE A 134 1.01 14.40 20.92
CA PHE A 134 1.71 14.18 19.66
C PHE A 134 3.14 13.69 19.87
N GLU A 135 3.87 14.25 20.83
CA GLU A 135 5.21 13.78 21.21
C GLU A 135 5.17 12.32 21.69
N GLN A 136 4.20 11.97 22.54
CA GLN A 136 4.03 10.59 22.99
C GLN A 136 3.64 9.65 21.86
N LEU A 137 2.73 10.08 20.96
CA LEU A 137 2.33 9.31 19.78
C LEU A 137 3.51 8.97 18.86
N VAL A 138 4.42 9.92 18.67
CA VAL A 138 5.65 9.70 17.87
C VAL A 138 6.50 8.60 18.49
N VAL A 139 6.64 8.61 19.81
CA VAL A 139 7.36 7.57 20.52
C VAL A 139 6.66 6.22 20.39
N ASP A 140 5.35 6.19 20.61
CA ASP A 140 4.56 4.95 20.52
C ASP A 140 4.62 4.37 19.10
N LEU A 141 4.65 5.23 18.07
CA LEU A 141 4.84 4.79 16.68
C LEU A 141 6.22 4.15 16.49
N MET A 142 7.27 4.78 16.96
CA MET A 142 8.61 4.20 16.84
C MET A 142 8.72 2.85 17.55
N LEU A 143 8.06 2.70 18.71
CA LEU A 143 7.99 1.43 19.44
C LEU A 143 7.18 0.37 18.66
N ALA A 144 6.04 0.76 18.06
CA ALA A 144 5.22 -0.13 17.24
C ALA A 144 5.98 -0.62 15.99
N MET A 145 6.83 0.22 15.41
CA MET A 145 7.73 -0.12 14.30
C MET A 145 8.91 -1.02 14.71
N GLY A 146 9.07 -1.28 16.03
CA GLY A 146 10.10 -2.18 16.56
C GLY A 146 11.40 -1.51 17.02
N TYR A 147 11.45 -0.19 17.04
CA TYR A 147 12.54 0.55 17.71
C TYR A 147 12.38 0.51 19.23
N GLY A 148 13.38 0.94 20.00
CA GLY A 148 13.26 1.10 21.45
C GLY A 148 13.91 0.01 22.31
N GLY A 149 14.63 -0.94 21.69
CA GLY A 149 15.38 -1.94 22.43
C GLY A 149 14.54 -3.12 22.96
N SER A 150 14.84 -3.60 24.18
CA SER A 150 14.06 -4.69 24.78
C SER A 150 12.72 -4.17 25.36
N ARG A 151 11.68 -5.05 25.43
CA ARG A 151 10.38 -4.69 26.04
C ARG A 151 10.46 -4.09 27.45
N LYS A 152 11.49 -4.43 28.22
CA LYS A 152 11.74 -3.87 29.58
C LYS A 152 12.25 -2.42 29.51
N GLU A 153 13.00 -2.07 28.47
CA GLU A 153 13.62 -0.75 28.32
C GLU A 153 12.73 0.21 27.54
N ALA A 154 11.81 -0.31 26.73
CA ALA A 154 10.84 0.49 25.98
C ALA A 154 9.96 1.36 26.90
N GLY A 155 9.66 0.91 28.11
CA GLY A 155 8.97 1.71 29.14
C GLY A 155 9.82 2.79 29.84
N GLN A 156 11.14 2.77 29.64
CA GLN A 156 12.08 3.75 30.20
C GLN A 156 12.77 4.61 29.15
N ALA A 157 12.58 4.28 27.84
CA ALA A 157 13.40 4.76 26.72
C ALA A 157 13.02 6.14 26.18
N THR A 158 12.05 6.81 26.79
CA THR A 158 11.69 8.16 26.39
C THR A 158 11.98 9.14 27.51
N GLN A 159 13.22 9.50 27.67
CA GLN A 159 13.51 10.80 28.26
C GLN A 159 13.05 11.85 27.22
N LEU A 160 11.86 12.39 27.44
CA LEU A 160 11.45 13.64 26.82
C LEU A 160 12.44 14.69 27.28
N THR A 161 13.43 14.98 26.45
CA THR A 161 14.41 16.03 26.70
C THR A 161 13.89 17.28 26.01
N ASN A 162 13.57 18.28 26.79
CA ASN A 162 13.16 19.59 26.26
C ASN A 162 14.43 20.42 25.93
N ASP A 163 15.42 19.81 25.28
CA ASP A 163 16.71 20.40 24.99
C ASP A 163 16.79 20.85 23.53
N ASP A 164 16.72 22.17 23.30
CA ASP A 164 17.16 22.90 22.10
C ASP A 164 16.70 22.33 20.73
N GLY A 165 15.53 21.69 20.66
CA GLY A 165 14.98 21.18 19.41
C GLY A 165 15.10 19.65 19.24
N ILE A 166 15.21 18.90 20.33
CA ILE A 166 15.08 17.44 20.40
C ILE A 166 14.01 17.14 21.44
N ASP A 167 12.97 16.42 21.03
CA ASP A 167 11.84 16.10 21.91
C ASP A 167 12.00 14.73 22.56
N GLY A 168 12.88 13.86 22.03
CA GLY A 168 13.16 12.56 22.62
C GLY A 168 14.26 11.78 21.91
N THR A 169 14.62 10.66 22.51
CA THR A 169 15.58 9.72 21.95
C THR A 169 15.04 8.29 22.05
N ILE A 170 15.36 7.45 21.07
CA ILE A 170 14.97 6.05 21.06
C ILE A 170 16.15 5.18 20.62
N LYS A 171 16.33 4.01 21.22
CA LYS A 171 17.33 3.04 20.78
C LYS A 171 16.93 2.45 19.44
N GLU A 172 17.88 2.30 18.52
CA GLU A 172 17.61 1.74 17.18
C GLU A 172 17.35 0.23 17.24
N ASP A 173 18.08 -0.48 18.08
CA ASP A 173 18.05 -1.94 18.15
C ASP A 173 17.94 -2.45 19.59
N LYS A 174 17.76 -3.77 19.73
CA LYS A 174 17.63 -4.44 21.04
C LYS A 174 18.88 -4.35 21.91
N LEU A 175 20.05 -4.10 21.34
CA LEU A 175 21.31 -3.98 22.07
C LEU A 175 21.58 -2.52 22.47
N GLY A 176 20.88 -1.56 21.86
CA GLY A 176 21.07 -0.14 22.09
C GLY A 176 22.42 0.36 21.60
N LEU A 177 22.94 -0.22 20.52
CA LEU A 177 24.23 0.15 19.94
C LEU A 177 24.20 1.55 19.30
N ASP A 178 23.03 1.97 18.86
CA ASP A 178 22.82 3.29 18.27
C ASP A 178 21.53 3.93 18.79
N VAL A 179 21.46 5.26 18.71
CA VAL A 179 20.35 6.05 19.24
C VAL A 179 19.82 6.96 18.12
N ILE A 180 18.52 6.99 17.96
CA ILE A 180 17.79 7.87 17.06
C ILE A 180 17.23 9.04 17.87
N TYR A 181 17.48 10.26 17.42
CA TYR A 181 16.97 11.48 18.02
C TYR A 181 15.69 11.91 17.31
N LEU A 182 14.67 12.28 18.08
CA LEU A 182 13.32 12.56 17.57
C LEU A 182 12.98 14.04 17.76
N GLN A 183 12.36 14.63 16.74
CA GLN A 183 11.75 15.95 16.81
C GLN A 183 10.31 15.83 16.26
N ALA A 184 9.34 16.24 17.05
CA ALA A 184 7.91 16.21 16.71
C ALA A 184 7.34 17.63 16.62
N LYS A 185 6.79 17.99 15.47
CA LYS A 185 6.19 19.32 15.25
C LYS A 185 4.73 19.18 14.79
N ARG A 186 3.80 19.34 15.73
CA ARG A 186 2.36 19.40 15.44
C ARG A 186 2.01 20.79 14.87
N TRP A 187 2.27 20.97 13.59
CA TRP A 187 2.03 22.23 12.88
C TRP A 187 1.01 22.08 11.76
N ALA A 188 0.28 23.19 11.48
CA ALA A 188 -0.62 23.26 10.34
C ALA A 188 0.10 23.75 9.07
N ASN A 189 1.17 24.51 9.22
CA ASN A 189 1.93 25.10 8.12
C ASN A 189 3.10 24.22 7.72
N THR A 190 3.47 24.26 6.44
CA THR A 190 4.65 23.61 5.86
C THR A 190 5.91 23.89 6.68
N VAL A 191 6.70 22.86 6.97
CA VAL A 191 8.01 22.98 7.63
C VAL A 191 9.05 23.43 6.61
N HIS A 192 9.72 24.54 6.89
CA HIS A 192 10.72 25.13 6.01
C HIS A 192 12.15 24.79 6.47
N ARG A 193 13.11 25.02 5.55
CA ARG A 193 14.54 24.75 5.76
C ARG A 193 15.11 25.22 7.12
N PRO A 194 14.79 26.45 7.64
CA PRO A 194 15.36 26.89 8.91
C PRO A 194 15.09 25.97 10.10
N GLU A 195 13.94 25.27 10.11
CA GLU A 195 13.62 24.32 11.19
C GLU A 195 14.46 23.04 11.09
N ILE A 196 14.73 22.59 9.87
CA ILE A 196 15.60 21.44 9.64
C ILE A 196 17.05 21.79 9.99
N ASP A 197 17.52 22.98 9.61
CA ASP A 197 18.87 23.46 9.97
C ASP A 197 19.05 23.56 11.51
N LYS A 198 18.01 23.99 12.25
CA LYS A 198 18.00 23.98 13.72
C LYS A 198 18.12 22.55 14.29
N PHE A 199 17.33 21.63 13.75
CA PHE A 199 17.38 20.23 14.17
C PHE A 199 18.74 19.59 13.90
N ILE A 200 19.32 19.80 12.70
CA ILE A 200 20.67 19.35 12.34
C ILE A 200 21.72 19.95 13.31
N GLY A 201 21.59 21.22 13.67
CA GLY A 201 22.43 21.86 14.66
C GLY A 201 22.32 21.21 16.04
N ALA A 202 21.10 20.87 16.47
CA ALA A 202 20.87 20.15 17.73
C ALA A 202 21.51 18.74 17.68
N LEU A 203 21.31 17.97 16.61
CA LEU A 203 21.95 16.67 16.42
C LEU A 203 23.48 16.77 16.48
N THR A 204 24.05 17.78 15.85
CA THR A 204 25.50 18.01 15.86
C THR A 204 26.02 18.29 17.28
N ARG A 205 25.34 19.11 18.06
CA ARG A 205 25.71 19.40 19.47
C ARG A 205 25.67 18.14 20.34
N GLN A 206 24.75 17.23 20.07
CA GLN A 206 24.62 15.96 20.79
C GLN A 206 25.55 14.85 20.27
N GLY A 207 26.37 15.13 19.21
CA GLY A 207 27.17 14.10 18.56
C GLY A 207 26.33 13.00 17.89
N ALA A 208 25.06 13.29 17.61
CA ALA A 208 24.12 12.34 17.05
C ALA A 208 24.42 12.03 15.58
N ARG A 209 24.20 10.78 15.18
CA ARG A 209 24.37 10.33 13.80
C ARG A 209 23.04 10.10 13.06
N LYS A 210 21.95 9.96 13.80
CA LYS A 210 20.62 9.62 13.27
C LYS A 210 19.55 10.49 13.91
N GLY A 211 18.69 11.06 13.10
CA GLY A 211 17.55 11.84 13.56
C GLY A 211 16.32 11.62 12.70
N VAL A 212 15.13 11.70 13.32
CA VAL A 212 13.85 11.68 12.65
C VAL A 212 13.09 12.94 13.03
N PHE A 213 12.71 13.72 12.04
CA PHE A 213 11.86 14.90 12.20
C PHE A 213 10.45 14.56 11.68
N ILE A 214 9.46 14.65 12.54
CA ILE A 214 8.08 14.26 12.25
C ILE A 214 7.17 15.47 12.37
N THR A 215 6.28 15.66 11.40
CA THR A 215 5.30 16.76 11.46
C THR A 215 3.90 16.26 11.07
N THR A 216 2.88 16.99 11.51
CA THR A 216 1.49 16.79 11.04
C THR A 216 1.18 17.53 9.74
N SER A 217 2.14 18.33 9.21
CA SER A 217 2.01 19.05 7.95
C SER A 217 2.90 18.42 6.87
N ASP A 218 3.48 19.22 6.02
CA ASP A 218 4.40 18.81 4.95
C ASP A 218 5.76 19.50 5.07
N PHE A 219 6.71 19.11 4.22
CA PHE A 219 8.04 19.73 4.13
C PHE A 219 8.22 20.44 2.80
N SER A 220 8.75 21.65 2.84
CA SER A 220 9.14 22.39 1.63
C SER A 220 10.30 21.66 0.89
N PRO A 221 10.47 21.89 -0.42
CA PRO A 221 11.61 21.35 -1.17
C PRO A 221 12.95 21.68 -0.52
N GLY A 222 13.14 22.91 -0.04
CA GLY A 222 14.35 23.33 0.65
C GLY A 222 14.59 22.63 1.99
N ALA A 223 13.52 22.23 2.71
CA ALA A 223 13.63 21.40 3.92
C ALA A 223 14.11 19.98 3.58
N ARG A 224 13.55 19.37 2.54
CA ARG A 224 13.95 18.04 2.07
C ARG A 224 15.41 18.03 1.56
N GLU A 225 15.82 19.10 0.86
CA GLU A 225 17.21 19.29 0.41
C GLU A 225 18.18 19.41 1.60
N ALA A 226 17.83 20.18 2.63
CA ALA A 226 18.66 20.36 3.83
C ALA A 226 18.91 19.04 4.59
N ALA A 227 17.97 18.10 4.57
CA ALA A 227 18.10 16.79 5.19
C ALA A 227 18.97 15.83 4.38
N ASN A 228 19.24 16.10 3.11
CA ASN A 228 20.02 15.26 2.21
C ASN A 228 21.50 15.68 2.19
N GLY A 229 22.38 14.73 1.87
CA GLY A 229 23.81 15.03 1.64
C GLY A 229 24.63 15.27 2.89
N LEU A 230 24.11 14.97 4.08
CA LEU A 230 24.78 15.12 5.36
C LEU A 230 25.61 13.88 5.71
N SER A 231 26.61 14.07 6.59
CA SER A 231 27.36 12.96 7.20
C SER A 231 26.49 12.17 8.20
N MET A 232 25.42 12.76 8.70
CA MET A 232 24.40 12.14 9.54
C MET A 232 23.15 11.78 8.72
N LYS A 233 22.39 10.78 9.18
CA LYS A 233 21.14 10.37 8.54
C LYS A 233 19.97 11.10 9.18
N VAL A 234 19.30 11.97 8.42
CA VAL A 234 18.08 12.66 8.82
C VAL A 234 16.92 12.16 7.98
N VAL A 235 15.88 11.67 8.62
CA VAL A 235 14.63 11.23 8.00
C VAL A 235 13.54 12.25 8.31
N LEU A 236 12.81 12.65 7.29
CA LEU A 236 11.65 13.56 7.43
C LEU A 236 10.39 12.74 7.19
N LEU A 237 9.46 12.75 8.16
CA LEU A 237 8.15 12.11 8.06
C LEU A 237 7.07 13.19 8.11
N ASP A 238 6.37 13.38 6.99
CA ASP A 238 5.25 14.30 6.90
C ASP A 238 3.96 13.69 7.48
N GLY A 239 2.88 14.49 7.55
CA GLY A 239 1.64 14.07 8.18
C GLY A 239 0.97 12.89 7.46
N ARG A 240 1.13 12.77 6.14
CA ARG A 240 0.58 11.65 5.37
C ARG A 240 1.36 10.36 5.63
N GLU A 241 2.68 10.44 5.59
CA GLU A 241 3.58 9.32 5.90
C GLU A 241 3.38 8.84 7.35
N LEU A 242 3.24 9.79 8.31
CA LEU A 242 2.93 9.48 9.70
C LEU A 242 1.64 8.67 9.82
N ALA A 243 0.55 9.12 9.23
CA ALA A 243 -0.75 8.46 9.31
C ALA A 243 -0.73 7.07 8.64
N GLN A 244 -0.05 6.91 7.50
CA GLN A 244 0.15 5.63 6.87
C GLN A 244 0.91 4.65 7.76
N LEU A 245 2.03 5.08 8.36
CA LEU A 245 2.79 4.25 9.29
C LEU A 245 1.98 3.86 10.53
N MET A 246 1.10 4.73 11.02
CA MET A 246 0.18 4.40 12.13
C MET A 246 -0.78 3.28 11.73
N VAL A 247 -1.38 3.34 10.54
CA VAL A 247 -2.26 2.28 10.02
C VAL A 247 -1.51 0.97 9.85
N GLU A 248 -0.34 0.98 9.21
CA GLU A 248 0.49 -0.19 8.95
C GLU A 248 0.96 -0.90 10.22
N ASN A 249 1.22 -0.14 11.29
CA ASN A 249 1.68 -0.65 12.58
C ASN A 249 0.57 -0.82 13.62
N ASN A 250 -0.69 -0.72 13.21
CA ASN A 250 -1.87 -0.85 14.06
C ASN A 250 -1.86 0.13 15.28
N LEU A 251 -1.29 1.32 15.11
CA LEU A 251 -1.30 2.35 16.13
C LEU A 251 -2.53 3.26 15.99
N GLY A 252 -3.35 3.33 17.03
CA GLY A 252 -4.58 4.11 17.03
C GLY A 252 -5.72 3.53 16.17
N VAL A 253 -5.55 2.31 15.66
CA VAL A 253 -6.53 1.59 14.85
C VAL A 253 -6.76 0.17 15.36
N SER A 254 -7.89 -0.42 14.97
CA SER A 254 -8.20 -1.83 15.22
C SER A 254 -8.72 -2.49 13.96
N ILE A 255 -8.47 -3.80 13.83
CA ILE A 255 -8.97 -4.58 12.70
C ILE A 255 -10.50 -4.66 12.80
N LYS A 256 -11.19 -4.05 11.83
CA LYS A 256 -12.65 -4.11 11.71
C LYS A 256 -13.12 -5.41 11.09
N GLN A 257 -12.43 -5.88 10.05
CA GLN A 257 -12.81 -7.07 9.28
C GLN A 257 -11.60 -7.66 8.55
N VAL A 258 -11.60 -8.99 8.39
CA VAL A 258 -10.58 -9.73 7.62
C VAL A 258 -11.24 -10.45 6.47
N TYR A 259 -10.70 -10.31 5.27
CA TYR A 259 -11.14 -11.05 4.08
C TYR A 259 -10.07 -12.05 3.66
N GLU A 260 -10.44 -13.33 3.61
CA GLU A 260 -9.55 -14.37 3.11
C GLU A 260 -9.81 -14.63 1.63
N VAL A 261 -8.82 -14.37 0.78
CA VAL A 261 -8.87 -14.75 -0.63
C VAL A 261 -8.28 -16.16 -0.78
N LYS A 262 -9.11 -17.10 -1.22
CA LYS A 262 -8.74 -18.51 -1.41
C LYS A 262 -8.48 -18.81 -2.88
N GLN A 263 -7.61 -19.76 -3.13
CA GLN A 263 -7.34 -20.31 -4.46
C GLN A 263 -7.50 -21.83 -4.42
N ILE A 264 -7.68 -22.44 -5.60
CA ILE A 264 -7.74 -23.88 -5.73
C ILE A 264 -6.37 -24.47 -5.35
N ASP A 265 -6.38 -25.43 -4.42
CA ASP A 265 -5.24 -26.31 -4.19
C ASP A 265 -5.24 -27.39 -5.27
N SER A 266 -4.40 -27.19 -6.28
CA SER A 266 -4.36 -28.10 -7.42
C SER A 266 -3.76 -29.46 -7.08
N ASP A 267 -2.98 -29.55 -6.01
CA ASP A 267 -2.36 -30.83 -5.60
C ASP A 267 -3.39 -31.75 -4.93
N TYR A 268 -4.41 -31.17 -4.29
CA TYR A 268 -5.55 -31.93 -3.75
C TYR A 268 -6.38 -32.63 -4.84
N PHE A 269 -6.43 -32.07 -6.06
CA PHE A 269 -7.21 -32.60 -7.18
C PHE A 269 -6.36 -33.37 -8.20
N SER A 270 -5.05 -33.56 -7.96
CA SER A 270 -4.23 -34.45 -8.78
C SER A 270 -4.45 -35.90 -8.30
N GLU A 271 -5.09 -36.73 -9.13
CA GLU A 271 -5.09 -38.16 -8.94
C GLU A 271 -3.68 -38.69 -9.25
N GLU A 272 -3.06 -39.44 -8.31
CA GLU A 272 -1.79 -40.18 -8.54
C GLU A 272 -1.96 -41.32 -9.54
#